data_790bea58046b61ba174633dabd9f2b11
#
_entry.id   790bea58046b61ba174633dabd9f2b11
#
_cell.length_a   1.000
_cell.length_b   1.000
_cell.length_c   1.000
_cell.angle_alpha   90.00
_cell.angle_beta   90.00
_cell.angle_gamma   90.00
#
_symmetry.space_group_name_H-M   'P 1'
#
loop_
_entity.id
_entity.type
_entity.pdbx_description
1 polymer ?
#
loop_
_entity_poly.entity_id
_entity_poly.type
_entity_poly.pdbx_seq_one_letter_code
_entity_poly.pdbx_strand_id
1 'polypeptide(L)'
;MPTATTTQAASTSTSPSPSADLRLRLPAPTGPHQLGVRTLHLIERGRVDPWDGSPDRELMITVFYPALTTRGYRPAPQMTPKAANAFKGFDAWVHGLPAGVDWGATLTHSYVDAPPLPVRRPVVLYSPGGVDPRTLGTGLAEELASHGYTVVTVDHPGETSEVEFPDGRLREIEMPPTTPTDPVLSRLMMTTRLADIRFVLSQLSRLGVPIDPRRVGIYGHSAGGATAAQALYENHQLKAAINLEGYLDYLPLQPGEPNELYPIAQHGIDRPLLLTGTDGYRDARFDSSWSALLAHHGPVRRTEIADANHSVFSDLGAMAPQLQTAGLMSAGDRAKLVGTIDPALSVPLIRHTVRSFFDRTLKR
;
A
#
# COMPACT_ATOMS: atom_id res chain seq x y z
N MET A 1 8.74 -0.99 -82.61
CA MET A 1 8.60 -0.20 -81.37
C MET A 1 8.39 -1.19 -80.24
N PRO A 2 9.36 -1.44 -79.34
CA PRO A 2 9.13 -2.33 -78.20
C PRO A 2 8.48 -1.59 -77.04
N THR A 3 7.42 -2.15 -76.48
CA THR A 3 6.69 -1.71 -75.28
C THR A 3 7.48 -2.08 -74.02
N ALA A 4 7.82 -1.08 -73.22
CA ALA A 4 8.50 -1.29 -71.97
C ALA A 4 7.48 -1.70 -70.90
N THR A 5 7.68 -2.87 -70.30
CA THR A 5 6.90 -3.37 -69.13
C THR A 5 7.54 -2.85 -67.87
N THR A 6 6.86 -1.95 -67.16
CA THR A 6 7.30 -1.42 -65.86
C THR A 6 6.93 -2.41 -64.74
N THR A 7 7.91 -3.06 -64.15
CA THR A 7 7.72 -3.93 -62.97
C THR A 7 7.67 -3.08 -61.73
N GLN A 8 6.49 -3.01 -61.11
CA GLN A 8 6.25 -2.30 -59.83
C GLN A 8 6.73 -3.20 -58.68
N ALA A 9 7.75 -2.76 -57.95
CA ALA A 9 8.24 -3.44 -56.77
C ALA A 9 7.24 -3.29 -55.63
N ALA A 10 6.74 -4.40 -55.12
CA ALA A 10 5.90 -4.44 -53.94
C ALA A 10 6.73 -4.10 -52.68
N SER A 11 6.44 -2.96 -52.07
CA SER A 11 7.00 -2.59 -50.73
C SER A 11 6.33 -3.46 -49.67
N THR A 12 7.06 -4.42 -49.14
CA THR A 12 6.64 -5.17 -47.95
C THR A 12 6.76 -4.24 -46.75
N SER A 13 5.63 -3.70 -46.28
CA SER A 13 5.55 -3.03 -44.98
C SER A 13 5.71 -4.09 -43.88
N THR A 14 6.88 -4.17 -43.28
CA THR A 14 7.11 -4.91 -42.05
C THR A 14 6.35 -4.16 -40.93
N SER A 15 5.22 -4.72 -40.52
CA SER A 15 4.57 -4.30 -39.27
C SER A 15 5.57 -4.44 -38.12
N PRO A 16 5.77 -3.44 -37.26
CA PRO A 16 6.65 -3.58 -36.12
C PRO A 16 6.14 -4.74 -35.23
N SER A 17 7.04 -5.65 -34.88
CA SER A 17 6.75 -6.67 -33.87
C SER A 17 6.24 -5.96 -32.61
N PRO A 18 5.22 -6.49 -31.91
CA PRO A 18 4.77 -5.89 -30.67
C PRO A 18 5.97 -5.78 -29.72
N SER A 19 6.27 -4.56 -29.27
CA SER A 19 7.30 -4.34 -28.25
C SER A 19 6.92 -5.14 -27.02
N ALA A 20 7.88 -5.87 -26.43
CA ALA A 20 7.62 -6.58 -25.17
C ALA A 20 7.14 -5.58 -24.09
N ASP A 21 6.15 -5.98 -23.30
CA ASP A 21 5.62 -5.16 -22.20
C ASP A 21 6.76 -4.74 -21.25
N LEU A 22 6.66 -3.52 -20.75
CA LEU A 22 7.62 -2.95 -19.79
C LEU A 22 7.62 -3.76 -18.49
N ARG A 23 8.81 -4.13 -18.03
CA ARG A 23 9.00 -4.73 -16.70
C ARG A 23 9.47 -3.68 -15.72
N LEU A 24 8.69 -3.44 -14.69
CA LEU A 24 9.00 -2.49 -13.63
C LEU A 24 9.94 -3.11 -12.57
N ARG A 25 10.63 -2.25 -11.85
CA ARG A 25 11.56 -2.66 -10.78
C ARG A 25 11.25 -1.89 -9.51
N LEU A 26 11.19 -2.61 -8.40
CA LEU A 26 11.16 -2.00 -7.07
C LEU A 26 12.57 -1.56 -6.68
N PRO A 27 12.73 -0.41 -5.99
CA PRO A 27 14.02 0.00 -5.42
C PRO A 27 14.51 -1.02 -4.40
N ALA A 28 15.78 -1.43 -4.49
CA ALA A 28 16.37 -2.36 -3.54
C ALA A 28 16.30 -1.81 -2.10
N PRO A 29 16.04 -2.66 -1.08
CA PRO A 29 16.10 -2.27 0.32
C PRO A 29 17.54 -1.97 0.75
N THR A 30 17.71 -1.05 1.70
CA THR A 30 19.03 -0.52 2.11
C THR A 30 19.59 -1.16 3.38
N GLY A 31 18.81 -1.97 4.07
CA GLY A 31 19.23 -2.60 5.32
C GLY A 31 20.15 -3.79 5.14
N PRO A 32 20.79 -4.25 6.25
CA PRO A 32 21.80 -5.31 6.20
C PRO A 32 21.23 -6.72 6.09
N HIS A 33 19.91 -6.91 6.27
CA HIS A 33 19.32 -8.24 6.30
C HIS A 33 18.81 -8.69 4.92
N GLN A 34 19.09 -9.94 4.57
CA GLN A 34 18.37 -10.66 3.52
C GLN A 34 16.93 -10.88 3.96
N LEU A 35 16.00 -10.99 3.01
CA LEU A 35 14.58 -11.01 3.29
C LEU A 35 13.92 -12.32 2.92
N GLY A 36 13.09 -12.81 3.85
CA GLY A 36 12.09 -13.82 3.59
C GLY A 36 10.71 -13.19 3.48
N VAL A 37 9.84 -13.84 2.74
CA VAL A 37 8.44 -13.45 2.60
C VAL A 37 7.53 -14.67 2.64
N ARG A 38 6.36 -14.51 3.26
CA ARG A 38 5.31 -15.53 3.23
C ARG A 38 3.93 -14.87 3.18
N THR A 39 3.03 -15.49 2.46
CA THR A 39 1.63 -15.06 2.39
C THR A 39 0.77 -15.98 3.23
N LEU A 40 -0.14 -15.42 4.01
CA LEU A 40 -1.03 -16.16 4.89
C LEU A 40 -2.49 -15.78 4.61
N HIS A 41 -3.35 -16.78 4.62
CA HIS A 41 -4.80 -16.64 4.58
C HIS A 41 -5.33 -16.73 6.01
N LEU A 42 -6.04 -15.70 6.44
CA LEU A 42 -6.65 -15.60 7.77
C LEU A 42 -8.16 -15.62 7.63
N ILE A 43 -8.85 -16.41 8.47
CA ILE A 43 -10.31 -16.53 8.47
C ILE A 43 -10.82 -16.19 9.86
N GLU A 44 -11.59 -15.10 9.96
CA GLU A 44 -12.29 -14.73 11.18
C GLU A 44 -13.69 -15.33 11.18
N ARG A 45 -13.81 -16.45 11.90
CA ARG A 45 -15.06 -17.21 11.99
C ARG A 45 -16.17 -16.42 12.67
N GLY A 46 -17.36 -16.39 12.07
CA GLY A 46 -18.54 -15.76 12.61
C GLY A 46 -18.59 -14.23 12.47
N ARG A 47 -17.59 -13.61 11.85
CA ARG A 47 -17.70 -12.20 11.43
C ARG A 47 -18.20 -12.16 9.99
N VAL A 48 -19.48 -11.76 9.82
CA VAL A 48 -20.06 -11.60 8.49
C VAL A 48 -19.28 -10.57 7.68
N ASP A 49 -18.96 -10.92 6.44
CA ASP A 49 -18.32 -10.02 5.50
C ASP A 49 -19.34 -8.96 5.04
N PRO A 50 -19.06 -7.65 5.21
CA PRO A 50 -20.05 -6.61 4.92
C PRO A 50 -20.27 -6.37 3.41
N TRP A 51 -19.40 -6.90 2.55
CA TRP A 51 -19.43 -6.64 1.12
C TRP A 51 -20.20 -7.72 0.35
N ASP A 52 -20.03 -9.01 0.70
CA ASP A 52 -20.67 -10.13 0.00
C ASP A 52 -21.64 -10.93 0.89
N GLY A 53 -21.71 -10.62 2.19
CA GLY A 53 -22.56 -11.34 3.13
C GLY A 53 -22.07 -12.73 3.57
N SER A 54 -20.85 -13.10 3.21
CA SER A 54 -20.23 -14.37 3.65
C SER A 54 -20.20 -14.47 5.18
N PRO A 55 -20.44 -15.66 5.76
CA PRO A 55 -20.57 -15.83 7.22
C PRO A 55 -19.23 -15.64 7.97
N ASP A 56 -18.12 -15.73 7.28
CA ASP A 56 -16.78 -15.58 7.81
C ASP A 56 -16.02 -14.52 7.01
N ARG A 57 -15.30 -13.64 7.70
CA ARG A 57 -14.42 -12.66 7.06
C ARG A 57 -13.06 -13.28 6.75
N GLU A 58 -12.67 -13.28 5.49
CA GLU A 58 -11.38 -13.78 5.03
C GLU A 58 -10.43 -12.62 4.72
N LEU A 59 -9.16 -12.72 5.12
CA LEU A 59 -8.12 -11.73 4.83
C LEU A 59 -6.89 -12.40 4.23
N MET A 60 -6.21 -11.69 3.33
CA MET A 60 -4.87 -12.06 2.89
C MET A 60 -3.84 -11.09 3.46
N ILE A 61 -2.77 -11.64 4.01
CA ILE A 61 -1.64 -10.85 4.50
C ILE A 61 -0.34 -11.36 3.88
N THR A 62 0.62 -10.44 3.73
CA THR A 62 2.01 -10.81 3.39
C THR A 62 2.94 -10.40 4.53
N VAL A 63 3.78 -11.30 4.96
CA VAL A 63 4.75 -11.11 6.05
C VAL A 63 6.15 -11.05 5.47
N PHE A 64 6.81 -9.89 5.61
CA PHE A 64 8.22 -9.68 5.25
C PHE A 64 9.06 -9.73 6.53
N TYR A 65 10.18 -10.41 6.48
CA TYR A 65 11.02 -10.62 7.68
C TYR A 65 12.48 -10.83 7.33
N PRO A 66 13.42 -10.53 8.25
CA PRO A 66 14.84 -10.89 8.12
C PRO A 66 15.02 -12.40 8.01
N ALA A 67 15.65 -12.86 6.94
CA ALA A 67 15.95 -14.27 6.70
C ALA A 67 17.34 -14.66 7.19
N LEU A 68 17.50 -15.91 7.64
CA LEU A 68 18.78 -16.51 7.99
C LEU A 68 19.64 -16.74 6.74
N THR A 69 19.00 -17.15 5.65
CA THR A 69 19.60 -17.36 4.33
C THR A 69 18.52 -17.28 3.25
N THR A 70 18.91 -16.84 2.07
CA THR A 70 18.06 -16.87 0.86
C THR A 70 18.57 -17.86 -0.18
N ARG A 71 19.71 -18.54 0.12
CA ARG A 71 20.31 -19.50 -0.80
C ARG A 71 19.40 -20.70 -1.00
N GLY A 72 19.05 -20.96 -2.26
CA GLY A 72 18.16 -22.05 -2.65
C GLY A 72 16.67 -21.73 -2.61
N TYR A 73 16.31 -20.51 -2.20
CA TYR A 73 14.92 -20.02 -2.22
C TYR A 73 14.68 -19.17 -3.48
N ARG A 74 13.44 -19.14 -3.97
CA ARG A 74 13.08 -18.36 -5.15
C ARG A 74 12.67 -16.94 -4.75
N PRO A 75 13.00 -15.91 -5.55
CA PRO A 75 12.45 -14.57 -5.36
C PRO A 75 10.92 -14.60 -5.46
N ALA A 76 10.25 -13.80 -4.65
CA ALA A 76 8.80 -13.66 -4.74
C ALA A 76 8.43 -12.65 -5.83
N PRO A 77 7.41 -12.90 -6.65
CA PRO A 77 6.80 -11.84 -7.44
C PRO A 77 6.08 -10.85 -6.52
N GLN A 78 5.95 -9.60 -6.94
CA GLN A 78 5.16 -8.61 -6.22
C GLN A 78 3.67 -8.99 -6.23
N MET A 79 3.18 -9.42 -7.38
CA MET A 79 1.83 -9.94 -7.60
C MET A 79 1.91 -11.31 -8.28
N THR A 80 0.96 -12.17 -8.00
CA THR A 80 0.80 -13.39 -8.80
C THR A 80 0.34 -13.04 -10.22
N PRO A 81 0.53 -13.90 -11.21
CA PRO A 81 0.06 -13.62 -12.58
C PRO A 81 -1.45 -13.32 -12.65
N LYS A 82 -2.26 -13.98 -11.80
CA LYS A 82 -3.71 -13.80 -11.77
C LYS A 82 -4.08 -12.45 -11.14
N ALA A 83 -3.49 -12.09 -10.02
CA ALA A 83 -3.68 -10.77 -9.39
C ALA A 83 -3.19 -9.65 -10.31
N ALA A 84 -2.01 -9.79 -10.94
CA ALA A 84 -1.48 -8.81 -11.88
C ALA A 84 -2.38 -8.57 -13.10
N ASN A 85 -3.09 -9.62 -13.55
CA ASN A 85 -4.06 -9.48 -14.64
C ASN A 85 -5.32 -8.71 -14.20
N ALA A 86 -5.81 -8.94 -12.97
CA ALA A 86 -6.94 -8.19 -12.41
C ALA A 86 -6.55 -6.74 -12.13
N PHE A 87 -5.36 -6.49 -11.59
CA PHE A 87 -4.79 -5.16 -11.37
C PHE A 87 -4.81 -4.30 -12.64
N LYS A 88 -4.48 -4.86 -13.79
CA LYS A 88 -4.58 -4.18 -15.10
C LYS A 88 -5.99 -3.67 -15.42
N GLY A 89 -7.02 -4.32 -14.91
CA GLY A 89 -8.42 -3.95 -15.16
C GLY A 89 -8.84 -2.74 -14.35
N PHE A 90 -8.90 -2.86 -13.04
CA PHE A 90 -9.51 -1.87 -12.17
C PHE A 90 -8.50 -0.88 -11.59
N ASP A 91 -7.46 -1.36 -10.92
CA ASP A 91 -6.52 -0.50 -10.19
C ASP A 91 -5.71 0.38 -11.15
N ALA A 92 -5.27 -0.19 -12.28
CA ALA A 92 -4.62 0.59 -13.33
C ALA A 92 -5.54 1.70 -13.87
N TRP A 93 -6.84 1.44 -14.01
CA TRP A 93 -7.80 2.46 -14.42
C TRP A 93 -7.97 3.56 -13.36
N VAL A 94 -8.11 3.20 -12.07
CA VAL A 94 -8.26 4.16 -10.97
C VAL A 94 -7.08 5.12 -10.89
N HIS A 95 -5.86 4.61 -11.06
CA HIS A 95 -4.62 5.40 -11.00
C HIS A 95 -4.20 5.99 -12.35
N GLY A 96 -4.97 5.76 -13.42
CA GLY A 96 -4.60 6.24 -14.77
C GLY A 96 -3.30 5.62 -15.30
N LEU A 97 -3.04 4.36 -14.95
CA LEU A 97 -1.82 3.66 -15.37
C LEU A 97 -1.94 3.17 -16.81
N PRO A 98 -0.84 3.20 -17.60
CA PRO A 98 -0.87 2.85 -19.01
C PRO A 98 -0.95 1.35 -19.26
N ALA A 99 -1.43 0.99 -20.44
CA ALA A 99 -1.22 -0.35 -21.03
C ALA A 99 0.26 -0.56 -21.38
N GLY A 100 0.64 -1.79 -21.75
CA GLY A 100 2.01 -2.12 -22.15
C GLY A 100 2.96 -2.36 -20.98
N VAL A 101 2.42 -2.72 -19.81
CA VAL A 101 3.18 -3.05 -18.60
C VAL A 101 2.93 -4.49 -18.19
N ASP A 102 4.00 -5.25 -17.99
CA ASP A 102 3.96 -6.59 -17.40
C ASP A 102 4.08 -6.50 -15.86
N TRP A 103 2.94 -6.22 -15.20
CA TRP A 103 2.86 -6.11 -13.75
C TRP A 103 3.28 -7.39 -13.04
N GLY A 104 2.99 -8.56 -13.63
CA GLY A 104 3.34 -9.87 -13.09
C GLY A 104 4.83 -10.20 -13.14
N ALA A 105 5.63 -9.47 -13.96
CA ALA A 105 7.06 -9.64 -14.05
C ALA A 105 7.85 -8.85 -12.99
N THR A 106 7.19 -8.00 -12.20
CA THR A 106 7.84 -7.25 -11.11
C THR A 106 8.19 -8.20 -9.97
N LEU A 107 9.49 -8.31 -9.68
CA LEU A 107 10.00 -9.12 -8.58
C LEU A 107 10.26 -8.26 -7.35
N THR A 108 10.05 -8.86 -6.19
CA THR A 108 10.47 -8.33 -4.88
C THR A 108 11.94 -8.69 -4.62
N HIS A 109 12.51 -8.15 -3.55
CA HIS A 109 13.86 -8.52 -3.06
C HIS A 109 13.78 -9.58 -1.95
N SER A 110 12.58 -10.14 -1.74
CA SER A 110 12.28 -11.12 -0.71
C SER A 110 12.15 -12.52 -1.31
N TYR A 111 12.48 -13.54 -0.53
CA TYR A 111 12.52 -14.93 -0.98
C TYR A 111 11.43 -15.74 -0.28
N VAL A 112 10.65 -16.47 -1.09
CA VAL A 112 9.48 -17.24 -0.63
C VAL A 112 9.90 -18.27 0.42
N ASP A 113 9.29 -18.17 1.61
CA ASP A 113 9.46 -19.06 2.75
C ASP A 113 10.92 -19.29 3.20
N ALA A 114 11.83 -18.35 2.85
CA ALA A 114 13.19 -18.38 3.38
C ALA A 114 13.16 -18.41 4.93
N PRO A 115 14.03 -19.20 5.60
CA PRO A 115 13.94 -19.38 7.05
C PRO A 115 14.17 -18.08 7.80
N PRO A 116 13.31 -17.71 8.75
CA PRO A 116 13.46 -16.47 9.51
C PRO A 116 14.67 -16.51 10.43
N LEU A 117 15.29 -15.36 10.65
CA LEU A 117 16.28 -15.23 11.74
C LEU A 117 15.61 -15.55 13.09
N PRO A 118 16.25 -16.37 13.96
CA PRO A 118 15.68 -16.80 15.24
C PRO A 118 15.76 -15.71 16.33
N VAL A 119 15.42 -14.48 16.00
CA VAL A 119 15.44 -13.31 16.88
C VAL A 119 14.08 -12.62 16.86
N ARG A 120 13.49 -12.42 18.03
CA ARG A 120 12.22 -11.70 18.13
C ARG A 120 12.37 -10.25 17.68
N ARG A 121 11.51 -9.83 16.74
CA ARG A 121 11.54 -8.52 16.09
C ARG A 121 10.28 -7.70 16.40
N PRO A 122 10.38 -6.36 16.44
CA PRO A 122 9.20 -5.50 16.42
C PRO A 122 8.36 -5.78 15.17
N VAL A 123 7.05 -5.63 15.30
CA VAL A 123 6.10 -5.82 14.20
C VAL A 123 5.58 -4.47 13.73
N VAL A 124 5.48 -4.30 12.42
CA VAL A 124 4.82 -3.13 11.83
C VAL A 124 3.78 -3.62 10.83
N LEU A 125 2.52 -3.21 11.02
CA LEU A 125 1.44 -3.48 10.09
C LEU A 125 1.40 -2.39 9.01
N TYR A 126 0.95 -2.75 7.81
CA TYR A 126 0.63 -1.83 6.73
C TYR A 126 -0.80 -2.02 6.25
N SER A 127 -1.59 -0.95 6.23
CA SER A 127 -2.90 -0.87 5.61
C SER A 127 -2.81 0.01 4.35
N PRO A 128 -3.18 -0.49 3.15
CA PRO A 128 -3.08 0.24 1.89
C PRO A 128 -4.15 1.32 1.75
N GLY A 129 -4.04 2.11 0.69
CA GLY A 129 -5.05 3.08 0.29
C GLY A 129 -6.42 2.46 0.00
N GLY A 130 -7.44 3.29 -0.21
CA GLY A 130 -8.72 2.81 -0.72
C GLY A 130 -8.49 2.19 -2.09
N VAL A 131 -9.08 1.04 -2.34
CA VAL A 131 -8.95 0.16 -3.52
C VAL A 131 -7.58 -0.50 -3.71
N ASP A 132 -6.50 0.05 -3.15
CA ASP A 132 -5.15 -0.46 -3.34
C ASP A 132 -4.96 -1.87 -2.76
N PRO A 133 -4.25 -2.77 -3.45
CA PRO A 133 -3.83 -4.04 -2.87
C PRO A 133 -2.62 -3.86 -1.92
N ARG A 134 -2.48 -4.76 -0.96
CA ARG A 134 -1.33 -4.81 -0.03
C ARG A 134 0.02 -4.82 -0.73
N THR A 135 0.04 -5.26 -1.98
CA THR A 135 1.25 -5.42 -2.80
C THR A 135 1.85 -4.09 -3.25
N LEU A 136 1.06 -3.00 -3.29
CA LEU A 136 1.57 -1.65 -3.56
C LEU A 136 2.36 -1.02 -2.39
N GLY A 137 2.45 -1.70 -1.25
CA GLY A 137 3.31 -1.31 -0.12
C GLY A 137 4.59 -2.13 0.01
N THR A 138 4.95 -2.93 -0.99
CA THR A 138 6.07 -3.88 -0.93
C THR A 138 7.42 -3.19 -0.71
N GLY A 139 7.73 -2.14 -1.44
CA GLY A 139 9.04 -1.49 -1.38
C GLY A 139 9.38 -0.89 -0.01
N LEU A 140 8.38 -0.32 0.68
CA LEU A 140 8.57 0.19 2.05
C LEU A 140 8.54 -0.93 3.09
N ALA A 141 7.75 -1.98 2.88
CA ALA A 141 7.75 -3.16 3.75
C ALA A 141 9.11 -3.88 3.71
N GLU A 142 9.69 -4.06 2.53
CA GLU A 142 11.03 -4.62 2.37
C GLU A 142 12.12 -3.75 3.01
N GLU A 143 12.03 -2.43 2.86
CA GLU A 143 12.96 -1.50 3.52
C GLU A 143 12.95 -1.69 5.04
N LEU A 144 11.78 -1.67 5.67
CA LEU A 144 11.65 -1.87 7.12
C LEU A 144 12.12 -3.26 7.55
N ALA A 145 11.76 -4.30 6.80
CA ALA A 145 12.18 -5.67 7.10
C ALA A 145 13.70 -5.82 6.99
N SER A 146 14.35 -5.21 5.98
CA SER A 146 15.81 -5.23 5.84
C SER A 146 16.53 -4.56 7.00
N HIS A 147 15.86 -3.68 7.72
CA HIS A 147 16.34 -3.02 8.94
C HIS A 147 15.90 -3.74 10.23
N GLY A 148 15.35 -4.95 10.13
CA GLY A 148 15.14 -5.82 11.29
C GLY A 148 13.74 -5.75 11.89
N TYR A 149 12.74 -5.32 11.15
CA TYR A 149 11.33 -5.44 11.50
C TYR A 149 10.71 -6.72 10.92
N THR A 150 9.62 -7.19 11.49
CA THR A 150 8.66 -8.03 10.81
C THR A 150 7.55 -7.13 10.31
N VAL A 151 7.29 -7.11 9.00
CA VAL A 151 6.27 -6.23 8.41
C VAL A 151 5.13 -7.08 7.87
N VAL A 152 3.89 -6.71 8.21
CA VAL A 152 2.67 -7.41 7.81
C VAL A 152 1.84 -6.45 6.95
N THR A 153 1.76 -6.70 5.66
CA THR A 153 0.87 -5.96 4.77
C THR A 153 -0.48 -6.68 4.68
N VAL A 154 -1.58 -5.92 4.70
CA VAL A 154 -2.95 -6.46 4.85
C VAL A 154 -3.79 -6.05 3.64
N ASP A 155 -4.50 -7.01 3.01
CA ASP A 155 -5.63 -6.68 2.14
C ASP A 155 -6.91 -6.53 2.95
N HIS A 156 -7.81 -5.70 2.43
CA HIS A 156 -9.18 -5.54 2.88
C HIS A 156 -10.14 -6.04 1.77
N PRO A 157 -10.38 -7.38 1.67
CA PRO A 157 -11.16 -7.95 0.57
C PRO A 157 -12.56 -7.34 0.44
N GLY A 158 -13.03 -7.20 -0.81
CA GLY A 158 -14.27 -6.52 -1.15
C GLY A 158 -14.12 -5.01 -1.38
N GLU A 159 -13.10 -4.36 -0.81
CA GLU A 159 -12.72 -2.98 -1.13
C GLU A 159 -11.36 -2.88 -1.85
N THR A 160 -10.52 -3.89 -1.75
CA THR A 160 -9.27 -4.01 -2.53
C THR A 160 -9.59 -4.41 -3.97
N SER A 161 -8.88 -3.84 -4.94
CA SER A 161 -9.08 -4.10 -6.37
C SER A 161 -9.05 -5.58 -6.72
N GLU A 162 -8.09 -6.33 -6.13
CA GLU A 162 -7.98 -7.78 -6.30
C GLU A 162 -7.33 -8.44 -5.08
N VAL A 163 -7.86 -9.60 -4.70
CA VAL A 163 -7.29 -10.47 -3.66
C VAL A 163 -7.34 -11.91 -4.15
N GLU A 164 -6.19 -12.52 -4.38
CA GLU A 164 -6.10 -13.94 -4.72
C GLU A 164 -5.89 -14.78 -3.46
N PHE A 165 -6.74 -15.78 -3.26
CA PHE A 165 -6.68 -16.75 -2.14
C PHE A 165 -5.88 -18.01 -2.53
N PRO A 166 -5.39 -18.79 -1.55
CA PRO A 166 -4.57 -19.99 -1.80
C PRO A 166 -5.27 -21.10 -2.60
N ASP A 167 -6.59 -21.10 -2.59
CA ASP A 167 -7.42 -22.03 -3.39
C ASP A 167 -7.60 -21.60 -4.85
N GLY A 168 -6.99 -20.47 -5.23
CA GLY A 168 -7.05 -19.90 -6.56
C GLY A 168 -8.29 -19.03 -6.81
N ARG A 169 -9.17 -18.82 -5.82
CA ARG A 169 -10.22 -17.81 -5.93
C ARG A 169 -9.58 -16.43 -6.07
N LEU A 170 -10.11 -15.63 -6.97
CA LEU A 170 -9.84 -14.20 -7.07
C LEU A 170 -11.09 -13.46 -6.63
N ARG A 171 -10.95 -12.59 -5.65
CA ARG A 171 -11.99 -11.66 -5.24
C ARG A 171 -11.62 -10.28 -5.72
N GLU A 172 -12.45 -9.71 -6.54
CA GLU A 172 -12.31 -8.34 -7.04
C GLU A 172 -13.11 -7.40 -6.14
N ILE A 173 -13.04 -6.10 -6.44
CA ILE A 173 -13.74 -5.09 -5.67
C ILE A 173 -15.27 -5.29 -5.74
N GLU A 174 -15.92 -5.27 -4.59
CA GLU A 174 -17.38 -5.38 -4.44
C GLU A 174 -17.96 -4.09 -3.83
N MET A 175 -17.10 -3.29 -3.24
CA MET A 175 -17.44 -1.99 -2.69
C MET A 175 -18.06 -1.09 -3.76
N PRO A 176 -19.25 -0.50 -3.54
CA PRO A 176 -19.87 0.40 -4.50
C PRO A 176 -18.94 1.57 -4.87
N PRO A 177 -18.90 1.99 -6.14
CA PRO A 177 -18.03 3.08 -6.58
C PRO A 177 -18.40 4.44 -5.97
N THR A 178 -19.57 4.58 -5.39
CA THR A 178 -20.00 5.77 -4.64
C THR A 178 -19.42 5.86 -3.23
N THR A 179 -18.80 4.81 -2.73
CA THR A 179 -18.29 4.73 -1.34
C THR A 179 -17.43 5.93 -0.91
N PRO A 180 -16.52 6.47 -1.73
CA PRO A 180 -15.70 7.62 -1.33
C PRO A 180 -16.51 8.90 -1.05
N THR A 181 -17.72 9.02 -1.61
CA THR A 181 -18.62 10.19 -1.49
C THR A 181 -19.90 9.90 -0.71
N ASP A 182 -20.17 8.63 -0.43
CA ASP A 182 -21.31 8.19 0.37
C ASP A 182 -20.91 8.12 1.87
N PRO A 183 -21.53 8.92 2.75
CA PRO A 183 -21.12 8.96 4.16
C PRO A 183 -21.42 7.66 4.92
N VAL A 184 -22.40 6.86 4.51
CA VAL A 184 -22.72 5.58 5.16
C VAL A 184 -21.72 4.51 4.73
N LEU A 185 -21.47 4.40 3.43
CA LEU A 185 -20.52 3.42 2.88
C LEU A 185 -19.08 3.73 3.31
N SER A 186 -18.67 5.01 3.37
CA SER A 186 -17.34 5.39 3.85
C SER A 186 -17.12 5.03 5.32
N ARG A 187 -18.18 5.13 6.17
CA ARG A 187 -18.12 4.66 7.57
C ARG A 187 -18.05 3.14 7.65
N LEU A 188 -18.81 2.43 6.81
CA LEU A 188 -18.75 0.97 6.73
C LEU A 188 -17.36 0.49 6.33
N MET A 189 -16.75 1.12 5.32
CA MET A 189 -15.38 0.85 4.89
C MET A 189 -14.40 1.03 6.07
N MET A 190 -14.44 2.17 6.76
CA MET A 190 -13.53 2.44 7.88
C MET A 190 -13.71 1.45 9.04
N THR A 191 -14.97 1.15 9.43
CA THR A 191 -15.23 0.18 10.50
C THR A 191 -14.78 -1.23 10.15
N THR A 192 -14.92 -1.61 8.87
CA THR A 192 -14.45 -2.89 8.36
C THR A 192 -12.92 -2.99 8.46
N ARG A 193 -12.20 -1.95 8.00
CA ARG A 193 -10.73 -1.88 8.09
C ARG A 193 -10.22 -1.96 9.53
N LEU A 194 -10.85 -1.24 10.44
CA LEU A 194 -10.49 -1.27 11.87
C LEU A 194 -10.71 -2.65 12.48
N ALA A 195 -11.80 -3.34 12.12
CA ALA A 195 -12.04 -4.71 12.54
C ALA A 195 -11.01 -5.68 11.95
N ASP A 196 -10.66 -5.54 10.67
CA ASP A 196 -9.62 -6.34 10.00
C ASP A 196 -8.25 -6.17 10.70
N ILE A 197 -7.83 -4.94 11.00
CA ILE A 197 -6.59 -4.68 11.74
C ILE A 197 -6.63 -5.29 13.15
N ARG A 198 -7.76 -5.19 13.86
CA ARG A 198 -7.93 -5.82 15.18
C ARG A 198 -7.80 -7.34 15.10
N PHE A 199 -8.38 -7.94 14.07
CA PHE A 199 -8.26 -9.37 13.82
C PHE A 199 -6.81 -9.77 13.51
N VAL A 200 -6.11 -9.07 12.61
CA VAL A 200 -4.69 -9.33 12.30
C VAL A 200 -3.83 -9.22 13.56
N LEU A 201 -4.06 -8.22 14.43
CA LEU A 201 -3.35 -8.08 15.72
C LEU A 201 -3.55 -9.31 16.61
N SER A 202 -4.74 -9.91 16.62
CA SER A 202 -5.02 -11.14 17.38
C SER A 202 -4.29 -12.38 16.81
N GLN A 203 -3.89 -12.35 15.54
CA GLN A 203 -3.23 -13.47 14.84
C GLN A 203 -1.70 -13.38 14.83
N LEU A 204 -1.08 -12.35 15.43
CA LEU A 204 0.37 -12.13 15.36
C LEU A 204 1.20 -13.34 15.83
N SER A 205 0.73 -14.11 16.79
CA SER A 205 1.41 -15.34 17.25
C SER A 205 1.44 -16.46 16.20
N ARG A 206 0.62 -16.37 15.15
CA ARG A 206 0.47 -17.37 14.08
C ARG A 206 1.24 -17.02 12.81
N LEU A 207 2.01 -15.94 12.80
CA LEU A 207 2.77 -15.49 11.61
C LEU A 207 3.86 -16.48 11.18
N GLY A 208 4.24 -17.43 12.06
CA GLY A 208 5.30 -18.41 11.79
C GLY A 208 6.71 -17.82 11.74
N VAL A 209 6.89 -16.62 12.30
CA VAL A 209 8.17 -15.91 12.43
C VAL A 209 8.35 -15.39 13.85
N PRO A 210 9.59 -15.28 14.39
CA PRO A 210 9.82 -14.76 15.74
C PRO A 210 9.49 -13.28 15.83
N ILE A 211 8.51 -12.90 16.67
CA ILE A 211 8.09 -11.52 16.90
C ILE A 211 8.13 -11.12 18.37
N ASP A 212 8.23 -9.82 18.63
CA ASP A 212 7.95 -9.25 19.96
C ASP A 212 6.56 -8.57 19.95
N PRO A 213 5.53 -9.20 20.52
CA PRO A 213 4.16 -8.68 20.51
C PRO A 213 3.96 -7.43 21.38
N ARG A 214 4.98 -7.02 22.14
CA ARG A 214 4.94 -5.77 22.93
C ARG A 214 5.41 -4.55 22.12
N ARG A 215 6.03 -4.77 20.97
CA ARG A 215 6.59 -3.75 20.09
C ARG A 215 5.90 -3.79 18.73
N VAL A 216 4.65 -3.34 18.69
CA VAL A 216 3.81 -3.36 17.50
C VAL A 216 3.48 -1.92 17.10
N GLY A 217 3.75 -1.59 15.83
CA GLY A 217 3.34 -0.33 15.21
C GLY A 217 2.48 -0.59 13.98
N ILE A 218 1.95 0.49 13.42
CA ILE A 218 1.15 0.45 12.19
C ILE A 218 1.46 1.69 11.35
N TYR A 219 1.46 1.54 10.03
CA TYR A 219 1.40 2.66 9.10
C TYR A 219 0.40 2.35 7.99
N GLY A 220 -0.05 3.38 7.31
CA GLY A 220 -0.90 3.20 6.16
C GLY A 220 -0.91 4.42 5.26
N HIS A 221 -1.35 4.23 4.04
CA HIS A 221 -1.50 5.28 3.04
C HIS A 221 -2.98 5.62 2.84
N SER A 222 -3.33 6.90 2.67
CA SER A 222 -4.69 7.33 2.35
C SER A 222 -5.73 6.79 3.37
N ALA A 223 -6.74 6.05 2.93
CA ALA A 223 -7.69 5.35 3.81
C ALA A 223 -6.97 4.45 4.85
N GLY A 224 -5.87 3.79 4.44
CA GLY A 224 -5.03 3.03 5.36
C GLY A 224 -4.30 3.90 6.38
N GLY A 225 -3.93 5.13 6.04
CA GLY A 225 -3.35 6.11 6.95
C GLY A 225 -4.34 6.55 8.02
N ALA A 226 -5.56 6.83 7.61
CA ALA A 226 -6.69 7.09 8.50
C ALA A 226 -6.96 5.88 9.43
N THR A 227 -6.98 4.68 8.85
CA THR A 227 -7.10 3.41 9.60
C THR A 227 -5.98 3.25 10.62
N ALA A 228 -4.72 3.51 10.24
CA ALA A 228 -3.58 3.39 11.14
C ALA A 228 -3.67 4.35 12.35
N ALA A 229 -4.06 5.59 12.11
CA ALA A 229 -4.25 6.58 13.17
C ALA A 229 -5.40 6.20 14.12
N GLN A 230 -6.57 5.84 13.57
CA GLN A 230 -7.71 5.46 14.39
C GLN A 230 -7.49 4.13 15.11
N ALA A 231 -6.82 3.14 14.47
CA ALA A 231 -6.45 1.88 15.12
C ALA A 231 -5.49 2.10 16.31
N LEU A 232 -4.56 3.06 16.22
CA LEU A 232 -3.73 3.45 17.35
C LEU A 232 -4.59 3.95 18.53
N TYR A 233 -5.62 4.75 18.27
CA TYR A 233 -6.52 5.23 19.30
C TYR A 233 -7.29 4.08 19.96
N GLU A 234 -7.83 3.15 19.19
CA GLU A 234 -8.69 2.07 19.69
C GLU A 234 -7.94 0.91 20.34
N ASN A 235 -6.67 0.69 19.99
CA ASN A 235 -5.96 -0.53 20.38
C ASN A 235 -4.62 -0.24 21.09
N HIS A 236 -4.56 -0.49 22.40
CA HIS A 236 -3.37 -0.30 23.23
C HIS A 236 -2.20 -1.25 22.94
N GLN A 237 -2.40 -2.31 22.13
CA GLN A 237 -1.31 -3.16 21.66
C GLN A 237 -0.42 -2.39 20.69
N LEU A 238 -0.99 -1.46 19.91
CA LEU A 238 -0.25 -0.56 19.03
C LEU A 238 0.48 0.51 19.87
N LYS A 239 1.78 0.66 19.66
CA LYS A 239 2.65 1.58 20.40
C LYS A 239 2.94 2.87 19.65
N ALA A 240 2.83 2.84 18.32
CA ALA A 240 3.08 3.98 17.45
C ALA A 240 2.36 3.79 16.11
N ALA A 241 1.98 4.89 15.46
CA ALA A 241 1.43 4.84 14.12
C ALA A 241 1.98 5.94 13.21
N ILE A 242 1.88 5.70 11.89
CA ILE A 242 2.12 6.71 10.86
C ILE A 242 0.89 6.77 9.96
N ASN A 243 0.35 7.96 9.79
CA ASN A 243 -0.65 8.28 8.80
C ASN A 243 0.03 8.96 7.61
N LEU A 244 0.11 8.25 6.48
CA LEU A 244 0.59 8.78 5.22
C LEU A 244 -0.63 9.28 4.43
N GLU A 245 -0.96 10.55 4.63
CA GLU A 245 -1.93 11.33 3.87
C GLU A 245 -3.40 10.84 3.93
N GLY A 246 -3.83 10.37 5.10
CA GLY A 246 -5.25 10.02 5.34
C GLY A 246 -6.01 11.12 6.07
N TYR A 247 -7.25 11.40 5.64
CA TYR A 247 -8.17 12.27 6.36
C TYR A 247 -8.54 11.68 7.72
N LEU A 248 -8.76 12.53 8.73
CA LEU A 248 -9.16 12.10 10.09
C LEU A 248 -10.59 12.52 10.40
N ASP A 249 -11.47 12.40 9.41
CA ASP A 249 -12.88 12.73 9.53
C ASP A 249 -13.75 11.83 8.64
N TYR A 250 -15.03 11.73 9.00
CA TYR A 250 -16.08 11.17 8.16
C TYR A 250 -16.79 12.28 7.38
N LEU A 251 -17.31 11.94 6.23
CA LEU A 251 -18.27 12.79 5.52
C LEU A 251 -19.54 12.97 6.38
N PRO A 252 -20.20 14.14 6.33
CA PRO A 252 -21.41 14.40 7.08
C PRO A 252 -22.57 13.52 6.58
N LEU A 253 -23.40 13.05 7.52
CA LEU A 253 -24.58 12.26 7.17
C LEU A 253 -25.68 13.07 6.50
N GLN A 254 -25.73 14.38 6.77
CA GLN A 254 -26.68 15.29 6.17
C GLN A 254 -25.97 16.38 5.37
N PRO A 255 -26.46 16.73 4.18
CA PRO A 255 -25.88 17.83 3.39
C PRO A 255 -25.85 19.15 4.17
N GLY A 256 -24.71 19.82 4.17
CA GLY A 256 -24.50 21.11 4.83
C GLY A 256 -24.04 21.02 6.28
N GLU A 257 -23.98 19.84 6.88
CA GLU A 257 -23.33 19.65 8.17
C GLU A 257 -21.79 19.59 8.00
N PRO A 258 -21.03 19.95 9.06
CA PRO A 258 -19.59 19.78 9.05
C PRO A 258 -19.21 18.29 9.06
N ASN A 259 -18.02 17.97 8.56
CA ASN A 259 -17.46 16.62 8.67
C ASN A 259 -17.32 16.23 10.15
N GLU A 260 -17.61 14.99 10.46
CA GLU A 260 -17.43 14.44 11.80
C GLU A 260 -16.00 13.94 11.97
N LEU A 261 -15.25 14.53 12.87
CA LEU A 261 -13.89 14.09 13.18
C LEU A 261 -13.88 12.64 13.68
N TYR A 262 -12.84 11.88 13.35
CA TYR A 262 -12.59 10.60 14.01
C TYR A 262 -12.29 10.77 15.50
N PRO A 263 -12.61 9.79 16.35
CA PRO A 263 -12.34 9.86 17.79
C PRO A 263 -10.90 10.27 18.13
N ILE A 264 -9.90 9.81 17.38
CA ILE A 264 -8.51 10.25 17.58
C ILE A 264 -8.34 11.76 17.37
N ALA A 265 -9.02 12.33 16.38
CA ALA A 265 -8.95 13.77 16.11
C ALA A 265 -9.79 14.59 17.09
N GLN A 266 -10.87 14.00 17.64
CA GLN A 266 -11.71 14.64 18.66
C GLN A 266 -11.07 14.66 20.05
N HIS A 267 -10.32 13.62 20.41
CA HIS A 267 -9.87 13.40 21.80
C HIS A 267 -8.35 13.42 21.96
N GLY A 268 -7.60 13.45 20.85
CA GLY A 268 -6.15 13.36 20.89
C GLY A 268 -5.63 11.93 21.14
N ILE A 269 -4.32 11.79 21.31
CA ILE A 269 -3.64 10.53 21.57
C ILE A 269 -2.43 10.75 22.47
N ASP A 270 -2.16 9.79 23.35
CA ASP A 270 -1.02 9.76 24.27
C ASP A 270 0.19 8.94 23.74
N ARG A 271 0.05 8.34 22.59
CA ARG A 271 1.08 7.51 21.92
C ARG A 271 1.63 8.18 20.66
N PRO A 272 2.89 7.90 20.30
CA PRO A 272 3.53 8.51 19.13
C PRO A 272 2.75 8.31 17.85
N LEU A 273 2.42 9.41 17.17
CA LEU A 273 1.82 9.43 15.83
C LEU A 273 2.58 10.40 14.92
N LEU A 274 2.90 9.96 13.72
CA LEU A 274 3.44 10.80 12.67
C LEU A 274 2.37 10.97 11.58
N LEU A 275 2.11 12.23 11.24
CA LEU A 275 1.30 12.64 10.10
C LEU A 275 2.27 13.10 9.00
N THR A 276 2.22 12.46 7.83
CA THR A 276 3.06 12.84 6.68
C THR A 276 2.18 13.05 5.47
N GLY A 277 2.21 14.24 4.90
CA GLY A 277 1.45 14.60 3.70
C GLY A 277 2.36 15.12 2.58
N THR A 278 1.73 15.53 1.50
CA THR A 278 2.37 16.18 0.35
C THR A 278 1.74 17.55 0.12
N ASP A 279 2.44 18.42 -0.59
CA ASP A 279 1.91 19.74 -0.99
C ASP A 279 0.90 19.62 -2.15
N GLY A 280 0.99 18.57 -2.96
CA GLY A 280 0.13 18.38 -4.13
C GLY A 280 -1.26 17.81 -3.86
N TYR A 281 -1.49 17.21 -2.68
CA TYR A 281 -2.79 16.62 -2.30
C TYR A 281 -3.51 17.40 -1.20
N ARG A 282 -2.83 18.31 -0.56
CA ARG A 282 -3.34 19.09 0.58
C ARG A 282 -4.52 19.96 0.22
N ASP A 283 -5.61 19.86 0.97
CA ASP A 283 -6.81 20.69 0.87
C ASP A 283 -7.28 21.21 2.25
N ALA A 284 -8.34 22.03 2.25
CA ALA A 284 -8.90 22.59 3.47
C ALA A 284 -9.47 21.53 4.44
N ARG A 285 -10.05 20.44 3.91
CA ARG A 285 -10.56 19.32 4.73
C ARG A 285 -9.41 18.59 5.42
N PHE A 286 -8.33 18.35 4.68
CA PHE A 286 -7.13 17.73 5.20
C PHE A 286 -6.54 18.54 6.38
N ASP A 287 -6.34 19.85 6.14
CA ASP A 287 -5.82 20.76 7.16
C ASP A 287 -6.72 20.86 8.38
N SER A 288 -8.03 20.91 8.21
CA SER A 288 -8.99 20.97 9.31
C SER A 288 -8.89 19.73 10.20
N SER A 289 -8.94 18.53 9.63
CA SER A 289 -8.94 17.29 10.40
C SER A 289 -7.62 17.05 11.14
N TRP A 290 -6.47 17.37 10.50
CA TRP A 290 -5.16 17.25 11.14
C TRP A 290 -4.90 18.32 12.18
N SER A 291 -5.35 19.56 11.96
CA SER A 291 -5.21 20.65 12.94
C SER A 291 -6.02 20.38 14.20
N ALA A 292 -7.20 19.77 14.09
CA ALA A 292 -7.99 19.34 15.23
C ALA A 292 -7.20 18.37 16.14
N LEU A 293 -6.56 17.35 15.55
CA LEU A 293 -5.71 16.42 16.29
C LEU A 293 -4.50 17.12 16.94
N LEU A 294 -3.81 17.97 16.18
CA LEU A 294 -2.62 18.68 16.66
C LEU A 294 -2.91 19.65 17.82
N ALA A 295 -4.14 20.17 17.92
CA ALA A 295 -4.59 21.06 19.00
C ALA A 295 -4.60 20.39 20.39
N HIS A 296 -4.59 19.06 20.45
CA HIS A 296 -4.51 18.32 21.72
C HIS A 296 -3.12 18.27 22.35
N HIS A 297 -2.08 18.77 21.66
CA HIS A 297 -0.69 18.81 22.14
C HIS A 297 -0.11 17.45 22.57
N GLY A 298 -0.63 16.35 22.02
CA GLY A 298 -0.11 14.99 22.23
C GLY A 298 1.23 14.75 21.50
N PRO A 299 1.83 13.54 21.58
CA PRO A 299 3.07 13.19 20.91
C PRO A 299 2.84 12.96 19.40
N VAL A 300 2.20 13.91 18.75
CA VAL A 300 1.88 13.94 17.32
C VAL A 300 2.84 14.89 16.62
N ARG A 301 3.38 14.44 15.49
CA ARG A 301 4.22 15.28 14.62
C ARG A 301 3.63 15.30 13.21
N ARG A 302 3.74 16.45 12.54
CA ARG A 302 3.39 16.61 11.13
C ARG A 302 4.66 16.87 10.31
N THR A 303 4.76 16.25 9.16
CA THR A 303 5.77 16.51 8.13
C THR A 303 5.10 16.59 6.76
N GLU A 304 5.77 17.21 5.80
CA GLU A 304 5.26 17.37 4.44
C GLU A 304 6.39 17.13 3.44
N ILE A 305 6.08 16.50 2.32
CA ILE A 305 7.00 16.27 1.20
C ILE A 305 6.60 17.22 0.08
N ALA A 306 7.51 18.12 -0.27
CA ALA A 306 7.32 19.08 -1.35
C ALA A 306 7.45 18.43 -2.72
N ASP A 307 6.82 19.06 -3.75
CA ASP A 307 6.82 18.60 -5.13
C ASP A 307 6.27 17.16 -5.31
N ALA A 308 5.51 16.66 -4.34
CA ALA A 308 4.98 15.31 -4.29
C ALA A 308 3.45 15.31 -4.41
N ASN A 309 2.87 14.15 -4.76
CA ASN A 309 1.42 13.96 -4.76
C ASN A 309 1.07 12.58 -4.20
N HIS A 310 -0.20 12.36 -3.94
CA HIS A 310 -0.82 11.33 -3.12
C HIS A 310 -0.18 9.94 -3.21
N SER A 311 -0.04 9.40 -4.41
CA SER A 311 0.46 8.03 -4.61
C SER A 311 1.98 7.87 -4.43
N VAL A 312 2.71 8.93 -4.07
CA VAL A 312 4.17 8.87 -3.80
C VAL A 312 4.51 7.94 -2.63
N PHE A 313 3.56 7.71 -1.72
CA PHE A 313 3.71 6.84 -0.54
C PHE A 313 3.52 5.35 -0.82
N SER A 314 3.07 4.99 -2.02
CA SER A 314 2.99 3.61 -2.51
C SER A 314 4.15 3.28 -3.45
N ASP A 315 4.22 2.05 -3.94
CA ASP A 315 5.22 1.64 -4.92
C ASP A 315 5.10 2.41 -6.25
N LEU A 316 3.93 3.03 -6.51
CA LEU A 316 3.74 3.92 -7.65
C LEU A 316 4.72 5.11 -7.63
N GLY A 317 5.17 5.56 -6.46
CA GLY A 317 6.21 6.57 -6.31
C GLY A 317 7.53 6.23 -7.03
N ALA A 318 7.86 4.94 -7.09
CA ALA A 318 9.03 4.44 -7.79
C ALA A 318 8.72 3.94 -9.22
N MET A 319 7.48 3.54 -9.50
CA MET A 319 7.06 2.95 -10.78
C MET A 319 6.67 4.01 -11.81
N ALA A 320 5.93 5.06 -11.43
CA ALA A 320 5.49 6.10 -12.35
C ALA A 320 6.65 6.81 -13.09
N PRO A 321 7.80 7.11 -12.46
CA PRO A 321 8.97 7.61 -13.18
C PRO A 321 9.53 6.64 -14.23
N GLN A 322 9.43 5.32 -14.00
CA GLN A 322 9.86 4.32 -14.99
C GLN A 322 8.91 4.29 -16.18
N LEU A 323 7.59 4.42 -15.93
CA LEU A 323 6.58 4.55 -16.98
C LEU A 323 6.81 5.79 -17.84
N GLN A 324 7.14 6.92 -17.20
CA GLN A 324 7.47 8.15 -17.92
C GLN A 324 8.74 7.98 -18.76
N THR A 325 9.80 7.41 -18.21
CA THR A 325 11.07 7.17 -18.92
C THR A 325 10.89 6.25 -20.13
N ALA A 326 9.98 5.27 -20.02
CA ALA A 326 9.63 4.37 -21.12
C ALA A 326 8.70 5.01 -22.16
N GLY A 327 8.26 6.25 -21.97
CA GLY A 327 7.33 6.95 -22.87
C GLY A 327 5.88 6.46 -22.78
N LEU A 328 5.54 5.69 -21.74
CA LEU A 328 4.20 5.15 -21.52
C LEU A 328 3.31 6.12 -20.68
N MET A 329 3.91 7.04 -19.96
CA MET A 329 3.20 8.03 -19.14
C MET A 329 3.72 9.44 -19.44
N SER A 330 2.84 10.42 -19.54
CA SER A 330 3.23 11.81 -19.71
C SER A 330 3.80 12.40 -18.40
N ALA A 331 4.61 13.46 -18.51
CA ALA A 331 5.08 14.20 -17.33
C ALA A 331 3.92 14.77 -16.49
N GLY A 332 2.84 15.21 -17.17
CA GLY A 332 1.65 15.73 -16.52
C GLY A 332 0.88 14.67 -15.73
N ASP A 333 0.74 13.45 -16.28
CA ASP A 333 0.03 12.36 -15.58
C ASP A 333 0.87 11.82 -14.43
N ARG A 334 2.20 11.71 -14.59
CA ARG A 334 3.09 11.41 -13.47
C ARG A 334 2.95 12.44 -12.35
N ALA A 335 2.96 13.74 -12.69
CA ALA A 335 2.85 14.81 -11.69
C ALA A 335 1.52 14.75 -10.92
N LYS A 336 0.41 14.42 -11.59
CA LYS A 336 -0.88 14.20 -10.92
C LYS A 336 -0.87 13.00 -9.98
N LEU A 337 -0.16 11.92 -10.33
CA LEU A 337 -0.15 10.68 -9.56
C LEU A 337 0.80 10.77 -8.36
N VAL A 338 2.08 11.14 -8.60
CA VAL A 338 3.15 11.06 -7.59
C VAL A 338 3.91 12.38 -7.38
N GLY A 339 3.57 13.44 -8.11
CA GLY A 339 4.28 14.71 -8.08
C GLY A 339 5.43 14.79 -9.08
N THR A 340 6.16 15.90 -9.00
CA THR A 340 7.33 16.18 -9.86
C THR A 340 8.66 15.81 -9.18
N ILE A 341 8.64 15.49 -7.89
CA ILE A 341 9.82 15.11 -7.12
C ILE A 341 10.61 13.98 -7.79
N ASP A 342 11.94 14.09 -7.78
CA ASP A 342 12.80 13.01 -8.27
C ASP A 342 12.68 11.75 -7.38
N PRO A 343 12.44 10.56 -7.95
CA PRO A 343 12.39 9.32 -7.17
C PRO A 343 13.70 9.01 -6.42
N ALA A 344 14.84 9.51 -6.90
CA ALA A 344 16.12 9.43 -6.19
C ALA A 344 16.13 10.23 -4.87
N LEU A 345 15.19 11.17 -4.70
CA LEU A 345 14.99 11.95 -3.47
C LEU A 345 13.78 11.40 -2.66
N SER A 346 12.62 11.22 -3.31
CA SER A 346 11.38 10.83 -2.61
C SER A 346 11.49 9.45 -1.95
N VAL A 347 12.02 8.44 -2.65
CA VAL A 347 12.12 7.08 -2.11
C VAL A 347 12.99 7.02 -0.87
N PRO A 348 14.26 7.54 -0.84
CA PRO A 348 15.07 7.56 0.36
C PRO A 348 14.45 8.41 1.49
N LEU A 349 13.82 9.53 1.15
CA LEU A 349 13.19 10.43 2.14
C LEU A 349 12.05 9.72 2.87
N ILE A 350 11.12 9.10 2.13
CA ILE A 350 9.99 8.37 2.72
C ILE A 350 10.49 7.19 3.57
N ARG A 351 11.40 6.38 3.03
CA ARG A 351 12.02 5.26 3.75
C ARG A 351 12.68 5.72 5.05
N HIS A 352 13.48 6.79 4.98
CA HIS A 352 14.14 7.35 6.16
C HIS A 352 13.13 7.87 7.18
N THR A 353 12.11 8.61 6.75
CA THR A 353 11.07 9.19 7.61
C THR A 353 10.34 8.09 8.39
N VAL A 354 9.83 7.09 7.69
CA VAL A 354 9.07 5.98 8.30
C VAL A 354 9.98 5.13 9.20
N ARG A 355 11.15 4.72 8.72
CA ARG A 355 12.09 3.94 9.51
C ARG A 355 12.55 4.67 10.77
N SER A 356 12.99 5.93 10.65
CA SER A 356 13.47 6.71 11.79
C SER A 356 12.40 6.90 12.86
N PHE A 357 11.14 7.02 12.46
CA PHE A 357 10.04 7.10 13.42
C PHE A 357 9.89 5.78 14.19
N PHE A 358 9.84 4.63 13.52
CA PHE A 358 9.73 3.34 14.19
C PHE A 358 10.98 2.96 14.97
N ASP A 359 12.18 3.31 14.51
CA ASP A 359 13.42 3.09 15.27
C ASP A 359 13.38 3.80 16.63
N ARG A 360 12.83 5.02 16.68
CA ARG A 360 12.68 5.79 17.94
C ARG A 360 11.58 5.28 18.85
N THR A 361 10.55 4.65 18.31
CA THR A 361 9.32 4.32 19.04
C THR A 361 9.18 2.84 19.38
N LEU A 362 9.79 1.94 18.61
CA LEU A 362 9.63 0.50 18.77
C LEU A 362 10.94 -0.24 19.13
N LYS A 363 12.13 0.36 18.92
CA LYS A 363 13.41 -0.30 19.20
C LYS A 363 14.09 0.16 20.51
N ARG A 364 13.50 1.14 21.16
CA ARG A 364 13.98 1.62 22.46
C ARG A 364 13.48 0.78 23.62
#